data_fa6cd01266b13c3168716096e6d75563
#
_entry.id   fa6cd01266b13c3168716096e6d75563
#
_cell.length_a   1.000
_cell.length_b   1.000
_cell.length_c   1.000
_cell.angle_alpha   90.00
_cell.angle_beta   90.00
_cell.angle_gamma   90.00
#
_symmetry.space_group_name_H-M   'P 1'
#
loop_
_entity.id
_entity.type
_entity.pdbx_description
1 polymer ?
#
loop_
_entity_poly.entity_id
_entity_poly.type
_entity_poly.pdbx_seq_one_letter_code
_entity_poly.pdbx_strand_id
1 'polypeptide(L)'
;MNTTKTFRPAEAFHPGVYIREELAARDWSQSDFSKIIDRPLQAVNEIINGKKRVTAETALAIGAAFGTGPEVWINLQSAYDLQMAGEPDPAIAQRAQRYAKSA
;
A
#
# COMPACT_ATOMS: atom_id res chain seq x y z
N MET A 1 -7.75 23.26 17.06
CA MET A 1 -7.48 22.89 15.90
C MET A 1 -7.52 21.45 15.71
N ASN A 2 -7.96 21.10 14.67
CA ASN A 2 -8.21 19.79 14.48
C ASN A 2 -7.23 19.15 13.63
N THR A 3 -6.21 18.67 14.24
CA THR A 3 -5.16 18.11 13.48
C THR A 3 -5.24 16.65 13.34
N THR A 4 -6.22 16.06 13.96
CA THR A 4 -6.21 14.62 14.01
C THR A 4 -6.41 13.97 12.70
N LYS A 5 -7.05 14.65 11.74
CA LYS A 5 -7.28 14.02 10.49
C LYS A 5 -6.10 14.08 9.59
N THR A 6 -5.01 14.61 10.00
CA THR A 6 -3.91 14.76 9.10
C THR A 6 -2.81 13.76 9.33
N PHE A 7 -3.11 12.64 9.94
CA PHE A 7 -2.09 11.62 10.12
C PHE A 7 -1.76 10.87 8.85
N ARG A 8 -2.57 10.98 7.85
CA ARG A 8 -2.20 10.42 6.57
C ARG A 8 -1.14 11.32 5.94
N PRO A 9 -0.14 10.73 5.28
CA PRO A 9 0.84 11.56 4.59
C PRO A 9 0.13 12.44 3.59
N ALA A 10 0.67 13.62 3.36
CA ALA A 10 0.13 14.52 2.35
C ALA A 10 0.10 13.83 0.99
N GLU A 11 1.04 12.92 0.78
CA GLU A 11 1.14 12.24 -0.49
C GLU A 11 1.55 10.82 -0.23
N ALA A 12 0.75 9.87 -0.66
CA ALA A 12 1.06 8.46 -0.56
C ALA A 12 1.36 7.91 -1.94
N PHE A 13 2.46 7.20 -2.05
CA PHE A 13 2.84 6.59 -3.32
C PHE A 13 2.51 5.12 -3.30
N HIS A 14 2.23 4.59 -4.48
CA HIS A 14 2.04 3.16 -4.64
C HIS A 14 3.28 2.42 -4.15
N PRO A 15 3.11 1.26 -3.47
CA PRO A 15 4.27 0.49 -2.98
C PRO A 15 5.34 0.20 -4.01
N GLY A 16 4.96 0.16 -5.29
CA GLY A 16 5.92 -0.07 -6.37
C GLY A 16 7.07 0.91 -6.38
N VAL A 17 6.83 2.15 -5.96
CA VAL A 17 7.88 3.15 -5.87
C VAL A 17 8.96 2.71 -4.89
N TYR A 18 8.52 2.22 -3.74
CA TYR A 18 9.44 1.79 -2.68
C TYR A 18 10.12 0.48 -3.03
N ILE A 19 9.42 -0.41 -3.73
CA ILE A 19 10.05 -1.64 -4.22
C ILE A 19 11.19 -1.30 -5.15
N ARG A 20 10.96 -0.34 -6.05
CA ARG A 20 11.99 0.07 -7.00
C ARG A 20 13.24 0.60 -6.27
N GLU A 21 13.03 1.37 -5.20
CA GLU A 21 14.13 1.88 -4.39
C GLU A 21 14.89 0.76 -3.71
N GLU A 22 14.17 -0.23 -3.18
CA GLU A 22 14.81 -1.35 -2.50
C GLU A 22 15.61 -2.21 -3.47
N LEU A 23 15.13 -2.38 -4.69
CA LEU A 23 15.88 -3.09 -5.70
C LEU A 23 17.16 -2.36 -6.05
N ALA A 24 17.07 -1.05 -6.22
CA ALA A 24 18.24 -0.24 -6.54
C ALA A 24 19.28 -0.31 -5.42
N ALA A 25 18.84 -0.27 -4.17
CA ALA A 25 19.74 -0.33 -3.03
C ALA A 25 20.48 -1.65 -2.97
N ARG A 26 19.90 -2.73 -3.49
CA ARG A 26 20.51 -4.06 -3.46
C ARG A 26 21.17 -4.44 -4.78
N ASP A 27 21.08 -3.57 -5.75
CA ASP A 27 21.57 -3.85 -7.10
C ASP A 27 20.91 -5.09 -7.70
N TRP A 28 19.62 -5.25 -7.42
CA TRP A 28 18.82 -6.32 -8.00
C TRP A 28 18.01 -5.79 -9.17
N SER A 29 17.99 -6.56 -10.26
CA SER A 29 17.09 -6.25 -11.36
C SER A 29 15.68 -6.74 -11.03
N GLN A 30 14.71 -6.31 -11.82
CA GLN A 30 13.35 -6.85 -11.68
C GLN A 30 13.33 -8.34 -11.97
N SER A 31 14.16 -8.79 -12.90
CA SER A 31 14.29 -10.21 -13.20
C SER A 31 14.83 -10.97 -11.99
N ASP A 32 15.85 -10.41 -11.32
CA ASP A 32 16.36 -11.03 -10.09
C ASP A 32 15.24 -11.15 -9.05
N PHE A 33 14.50 -10.07 -8.87
CA PHE A 33 13.45 -10.04 -7.87
C PHE A 33 12.35 -11.05 -8.19
N SER A 34 11.99 -11.18 -9.46
CA SER A 34 10.97 -12.15 -9.86
C SER A 34 11.38 -13.58 -9.49
N LYS A 35 12.68 -13.88 -9.63
CA LYS A 35 13.19 -15.18 -9.23
C LYS A 35 13.23 -15.35 -7.73
N ILE A 36 13.59 -14.30 -7.01
CA ILE A 36 13.67 -14.35 -5.56
C ILE A 36 12.30 -14.62 -4.95
N ILE A 37 11.27 -13.93 -5.40
CA ILE A 37 9.94 -14.11 -4.83
C ILE A 37 9.10 -15.16 -5.58
N ASP A 38 9.68 -15.77 -6.60
CA ASP A 38 9.04 -16.84 -7.39
C ASP A 38 7.71 -16.37 -7.97
N ARG A 39 7.75 -15.25 -8.67
CA ARG A 39 6.60 -14.71 -9.38
C ARG A 39 7.01 -14.38 -10.79
N PRO A 40 6.09 -14.45 -11.76
CA PRO A 40 6.41 -14.08 -13.12
C PRO A 40 6.91 -12.66 -13.21
N LEU A 41 7.87 -12.42 -14.09
CA LEU A 41 8.41 -11.08 -14.29
C LEU A 41 7.34 -10.06 -14.63
N GLN A 42 6.33 -10.47 -15.42
CA GLN A 42 5.25 -9.58 -15.76
C GLN A 42 4.48 -9.13 -14.53
N ALA A 43 4.22 -10.06 -13.59
CA ALA A 43 3.51 -9.72 -12.35
C ALA A 43 4.32 -8.73 -11.51
N VAL A 44 5.63 -8.96 -11.41
CA VAL A 44 6.53 -8.05 -10.70
C VAL A 44 6.50 -6.67 -11.34
N ASN A 45 6.57 -6.63 -12.67
CA ASN A 45 6.56 -5.39 -13.41
C ASN A 45 5.28 -4.60 -13.15
N GLU A 46 4.15 -5.28 -13.15
CA GLU A 46 2.86 -4.63 -12.93
C GLU A 46 2.75 -4.03 -11.54
N ILE A 47 3.28 -4.72 -10.53
CA ILE A 47 3.27 -4.18 -9.17
C ILE A 47 4.20 -2.96 -9.09
N ILE A 48 5.39 -3.06 -9.65
CA ILE A 48 6.35 -1.97 -9.60
C ILE A 48 5.83 -0.74 -10.32
N ASN A 49 5.11 -0.94 -11.41
CA ASN A 49 4.57 0.18 -12.18
C ASN A 49 3.21 0.66 -11.69
N GLY A 50 2.74 0.14 -10.57
CA GLY A 50 1.51 0.60 -9.95
C GLY A 50 0.24 0.09 -10.60
N LYS A 51 0.35 -0.91 -11.48
CA LYS A 51 -0.81 -1.46 -12.17
C LYS A 51 -1.51 -2.54 -11.38
N LYS A 52 -0.84 -3.13 -10.41
CA LYS A 52 -1.42 -4.11 -9.51
C LYS A 52 -1.10 -3.76 -8.09
N ARG A 53 -2.02 -4.09 -7.20
CA ARG A 53 -1.83 -3.81 -5.80
C ARG A 53 -1.02 -4.91 -5.13
N VAL A 54 -0.43 -4.58 -3.98
CA VAL A 54 0.24 -5.56 -3.14
C VAL A 54 -0.82 -6.22 -2.27
N THR A 55 -1.02 -7.51 -2.48
CA THR A 55 -1.93 -8.30 -1.65
C THR A 55 -1.17 -8.86 -0.45
N ALA A 56 -1.90 -9.45 0.50
CA ALA A 56 -1.27 -10.04 1.66
C ALA A 56 -0.24 -11.10 1.27
N GLU A 57 -0.60 -11.93 0.29
CA GLU A 57 0.31 -12.98 -0.16
C GLU A 57 1.59 -12.39 -0.77
N THR A 58 1.45 -11.37 -1.58
CA THR A 58 2.60 -10.71 -2.18
C THR A 58 3.43 -9.99 -1.12
N ALA A 59 2.77 -9.38 -0.14
CA ALA A 59 3.47 -8.70 0.94
C ALA A 59 4.35 -9.66 1.75
N LEU A 60 3.88 -10.88 1.96
CA LEU A 60 4.68 -11.90 2.63
C LEU A 60 5.97 -12.16 1.86
N ALA A 61 5.86 -12.32 0.55
CA ALA A 61 7.01 -12.58 -0.29
C ALA A 61 7.98 -11.39 -0.34
N ILE A 62 7.44 -10.19 -0.54
CA ILE A 62 8.25 -8.97 -0.62
C ILE A 62 8.94 -8.73 0.72
N GLY A 63 8.19 -8.87 1.82
CA GLY A 63 8.75 -8.66 3.15
C GLY A 63 9.85 -9.65 3.48
N ALA A 64 9.71 -10.89 3.03
CA ALA A 64 10.74 -11.90 3.23
C ALA A 64 11.98 -11.57 2.41
N ALA A 65 11.78 -11.15 1.17
CA ALA A 65 12.91 -10.83 0.28
C ALA A 65 13.73 -9.67 0.80
N PHE A 66 13.07 -8.63 1.31
CA PHE A 66 13.77 -7.44 1.79
C PHE A 66 14.08 -7.47 3.28
N GLY A 67 13.57 -8.46 3.99
CA GLY A 67 13.82 -8.56 5.44
C GLY A 67 13.05 -7.55 6.27
N THR A 68 12.01 -6.96 5.72
CA THR A 68 11.22 -5.95 6.43
C THR A 68 10.00 -6.52 7.14
N GLY A 69 9.59 -7.72 6.78
CA GLY A 69 8.28 -8.23 7.15
C GLY A 69 7.21 -7.71 6.21
N PRO A 70 6.00 -8.28 6.27
CA PRO A 70 4.94 -7.93 5.34
C PRO A 70 4.18 -6.66 5.67
N GLU A 71 4.15 -6.27 6.94
CA GLU A 71 3.28 -5.18 7.39
C GLU A 71 3.56 -3.86 6.71
N VAL A 72 4.83 -3.54 6.51
CA VAL A 72 5.17 -2.27 5.88
C VAL A 72 4.57 -2.19 4.48
N TRP A 73 4.55 -3.30 3.76
CA TRP A 73 4.05 -3.32 2.38
C TRP A 73 2.54 -3.22 2.31
N ILE A 74 1.86 -3.89 3.25
CA ILE A 74 0.40 -3.76 3.37
C ILE A 74 0.02 -2.34 3.78
N ASN A 75 0.77 -1.75 4.71
CA ASN A 75 0.47 -0.40 5.17
C ASN A 75 0.69 0.63 4.07
N LEU A 76 1.72 0.47 3.26
CA LEU A 76 1.95 1.36 2.12
C LEU A 76 0.81 1.25 1.12
N GLN A 77 0.35 0.03 0.85
CA GLN A 77 -0.77 -0.18 -0.07
C GLN A 77 -2.04 0.46 0.48
N SER A 78 -2.31 0.27 1.77
CA SER A 78 -3.51 0.81 2.39
C SER A 78 -3.52 2.34 2.38
N ALA A 79 -2.39 2.95 2.65
CA ALA A 79 -2.27 4.40 2.61
C ALA A 79 -2.56 4.94 1.21
N TYR A 80 -2.02 4.26 0.21
CA TYR A 80 -2.25 4.63 -1.19
C TYR A 80 -3.72 4.45 -1.55
N ASP A 81 -4.32 3.33 -1.15
CA ASP A 81 -5.72 3.06 -1.46
C ASP A 81 -6.64 4.11 -0.83
N LEU A 82 -6.37 4.49 0.42
CA LEU A 82 -7.18 5.51 1.09
C LEU A 82 -7.05 6.86 0.39
N GLN A 83 -5.85 7.21 -0.03
CA GLN A 83 -5.65 8.47 -0.73
C GLN A 83 -6.41 8.48 -2.06
N MET A 84 -6.38 7.38 -2.79
CA MET A 84 -7.06 7.31 -4.08
C MET A 84 -8.58 7.25 -3.92
N ALA A 85 -9.07 6.71 -2.81
CA ALA A 85 -10.50 6.66 -2.56
C ALA A 85 -11.06 8.03 -2.20
N GLY A 86 -10.24 8.90 -1.64
CA GLY A 86 -10.67 10.25 -1.29
C GLY A 86 -11.42 10.33 0.01
N GLU A 87 -12.34 11.26 0.09
CA GLU A 87 -13.08 11.51 1.31
C GLU A 87 -14.40 10.75 1.29
N PRO A 88 -14.90 10.36 2.46
CA PRO A 88 -16.20 9.68 2.49
C PRO A 88 -17.33 10.64 2.17
N ASP A 89 -18.45 10.07 1.76
CA ASP A 89 -19.68 10.83 1.57
C ASP A 89 -20.09 11.42 2.92
N PRO A 90 -20.19 12.76 3.04
CA PRO A 90 -20.56 13.38 4.33
C PRO A 90 -21.92 12.95 4.83
N ALA A 91 -22.78 12.49 3.96
CA ALA A 91 -24.11 12.05 4.38
C ALA A 91 -24.07 10.80 5.26
N ILE A 92 -22.97 10.05 5.19
CA ILE A 92 -22.85 8.83 6.01
C ILE A 92 -22.85 9.19 7.50
N ALA A 93 -22.03 10.15 7.88
CA ALA A 93 -21.95 10.57 9.28
C ALA A 93 -23.28 11.16 9.74
N GLN A 94 -23.95 11.90 8.85
CA GLN A 94 -25.26 12.46 9.20
C GLN A 94 -26.29 11.38 9.44
N ARG A 95 -26.32 10.38 8.57
CA ARG A 95 -27.25 9.27 8.76
C ARG A 95 -26.95 8.48 10.02
N ALA A 96 -25.67 8.30 10.32
CA ALA A 96 -25.27 7.58 11.52
C ALA A 96 -25.80 8.27 12.77
N GLN A 97 -25.80 9.59 12.78
CA GLN A 97 -26.30 10.33 13.93
C GLN A 97 -27.80 10.11 14.14
N ARG A 98 -28.56 9.96 13.07
CA ARG A 98 -30.00 9.71 13.19
C ARG A 98 -30.31 8.39 13.87
N TYR A 99 -29.41 7.42 13.77
CA TYR A 99 -29.61 6.12 14.37
C TYR A 99 -28.90 5.96 15.70
N ALA A 100 -28.17 6.95 16.15
CA ALA A 100 -27.49 6.89 17.43
C ALA A 100 -28.52 6.93 18.54
N LYS A 101 -28.31 6.08 19.55
CA LYS A 101 -29.21 6.08 20.67
C LYS A 101 -28.77 7.08 21.70
N SER A 102 -29.76 7.72 22.31
CA SER A 102 -29.43 8.65 23.39
C SER A 102 -28.85 7.88 24.54
N ALA A 103 -27.84 8.42 25.12
CA ALA A 103 -27.21 7.78 26.26
C ALA A 103 -28.06 7.94 27.52
#